data_f7e1140742f095527880959215b8a997
#
_entry.id   f7e1140742f095527880959215b8a997
#
_cell.length_a   1.000
_cell.length_b   1.000
_cell.length_c   1.000
_cell.angle_alpha   90.00
_cell.angle_beta   90.00
_cell.angle_gamma   90.00
#
_symmetry.space_group_name_H-M   'P 1'
#
loop_
_entity.id
_entity.type
_entity.pdbx_description
1 polymer ?
#
loop_
_entity_poly.entity_id
_entity_poly.type
_entity_poly.pdbx_seq_one_letter_code
_entity_poly.pdbx_strand_id
1 'polypeptide(L)'
;MTDDSLVVTDLRVEFSGFVAVDGVSFDAHPGEVRFLIGPNGAGKTTCIDAITGLSRATGSARLGERELLGRPVHKIVRLGVGRTFQTASVFDELSVLQNLDIAAGLHRRSTSLLRARRGVDASVEQALEETGLAGELTTPAGILSHGQKQWLEIAMLLVQDARVLLLDEPVAGMSHDERTATGELLQRIAAKRTVLVVEHDMDFMRRFATRVTVLHQGKVLSQGTVAEVQADPKVQEVYLGTAGAATTAAMAVVPEAAAGTHTAEED
;
A
#
# COMPACT_ATOMS: atom_id res chain seq x y z
N MET A 1 7.40 -0.54 -25.79
CA MET A 1 6.93 -0.77 -24.41
C MET A 1 7.01 0.57 -23.71
N THR A 2 5.92 1.07 -23.18
CA THR A 2 5.94 2.29 -22.34
C THR A 2 6.68 1.95 -21.06
N ASP A 3 7.62 2.81 -20.67
CA ASP A 3 8.27 2.69 -19.36
C ASP A 3 7.26 3.10 -18.29
N ASP A 4 6.79 2.15 -17.50
CA ASP A 4 5.82 2.35 -16.42
C ASP A 4 6.53 2.45 -15.04
N SER A 5 7.84 2.73 -15.05
CA SER A 5 8.62 2.96 -13.84
C SER A 5 8.25 4.29 -13.19
N LEU A 6 8.09 4.26 -11.88
CA LEU A 6 7.96 5.47 -11.05
C LEU A 6 9.35 5.84 -10.52
N VAL A 7 9.85 7.00 -10.90
CA VAL A 7 11.15 7.52 -10.45
C VAL A 7 10.92 8.80 -9.68
N VAL A 8 11.37 8.83 -8.43
CA VAL A 8 11.31 9.98 -7.53
C VAL A 8 12.73 10.47 -7.26
N THR A 9 13.00 11.77 -7.47
CA THR A 9 14.31 12.36 -7.32
C THR A 9 14.22 13.63 -6.49
N ASP A 10 15.00 13.69 -5.41
CA ASP A 10 15.15 14.84 -4.51
C ASP A 10 13.81 15.45 -4.07
N LEU A 11 12.81 14.57 -3.81
CA LEU A 11 11.48 15.00 -3.38
C LEU A 11 11.56 15.72 -2.04
N ARG A 12 11.04 16.94 -2.00
CA ARG A 12 10.96 17.77 -0.78
C ARG A 12 9.54 18.31 -0.60
N VAL A 13 9.02 18.14 0.60
CA VAL A 13 7.71 18.66 1.01
C VAL A 13 7.86 19.44 2.29
N GLU A 14 7.33 20.68 2.30
CA GLU A 14 7.39 21.57 3.44
C GLU A 14 6.01 22.15 3.75
N PHE A 15 5.64 22.15 5.03
CA PHE A 15 4.40 22.72 5.56
C PHE A 15 4.72 23.82 6.57
N SER A 16 4.43 25.07 6.24
CA SER A 16 4.60 26.21 7.18
C SER A 16 5.93 26.22 7.93
N GLY A 17 7.03 25.91 7.22
CA GLY A 17 8.38 25.89 7.79
C GLY A 17 8.82 24.53 8.37
N PHE A 18 7.91 23.55 8.47
CA PHE A 18 8.26 22.18 8.84
C PHE A 18 8.53 21.35 7.59
N VAL A 19 9.71 20.76 7.48
CA VAL A 19 10.11 19.91 6.36
C VAL A 19 9.72 18.46 6.70
N ALA A 20 8.66 17.98 6.05
CA ALA A 20 8.14 16.63 6.25
C ALA A 20 8.85 15.57 5.39
N VAL A 21 9.35 15.97 4.22
CA VAL A 21 10.15 15.15 3.29
C VAL A 21 11.30 15.99 2.80
N ASP A 22 12.53 15.49 2.87
CA ASP A 22 13.75 16.23 2.62
C ASP A 22 14.73 15.46 1.74
N GLY A 23 14.63 15.64 0.43
CA GLY A 23 15.54 15.06 -0.56
C GLY A 23 15.34 13.54 -0.75
N VAL A 24 14.10 13.04 -0.68
CA VAL A 24 13.80 11.62 -0.86
C VAL A 24 13.93 11.23 -2.34
N SER A 25 14.74 10.20 -2.59
CA SER A 25 14.94 9.63 -3.94
C SER A 25 14.79 8.12 -3.88
N PHE A 26 13.96 7.57 -4.75
CA PHE A 26 13.79 6.13 -4.98
C PHE A 26 13.16 5.88 -6.35
N ASP A 27 13.22 4.63 -6.80
CA ASP A 27 12.57 4.14 -8.02
C ASP A 27 11.69 2.93 -7.72
N ALA A 28 10.65 2.71 -8.49
CA ALA A 28 9.82 1.52 -8.46
C ALA A 28 9.51 1.09 -9.90
N HIS A 29 9.64 -0.21 -10.16
CA HIS A 29 9.57 -0.76 -11.52
C HIS A 29 8.48 -1.83 -11.62
N PRO A 30 7.91 -2.07 -12.82
CA PRO A 30 7.11 -3.26 -13.07
C PRO A 30 7.94 -4.52 -12.79
N GLY A 31 7.29 -5.55 -12.23
CA GLY A 31 7.95 -6.80 -11.82
C GLY A 31 8.40 -6.81 -10.36
N GLU A 32 8.28 -5.69 -9.65
CA GLU A 32 8.63 -5.63 -8.22
C GLU A 32 7.49 -5.09 -7.36
N VAL A 33 7.37 -5.62 -6.15
CA VAL A 33 6.57 -5.00 -5.08
C VAL A 33 7.54 -4.20 -4.22
N ARG A 34 7.50 -2.87 -4.37
CA ARG A 34 8.33 -1.97 -3.57
C ARG A 34 7.62 -1.53 -2.33
N PHE A 35 8.31 -1.63 -1.20
CA PHE A 35 7.81 -1.16 0.08
C PHE A 35 8.48 0.15 0.50
N LEU A 36 7.68 1.10 0.94
CA LEU A 36 8.10 2.34 1.59
C LEU A 36 7.75 2.22 3.07
N ILE A 37 8.75 1.94 3.90
CA ILE A 37 8.55 1.69 5.33
C ILE A 37 9.21 2.80 6.18
N GLY A 38 8.89 2.82 7.45
CA GLY A 38 9.45 3.79 8.41
C GLY A 38 8.51 3.98 9.59
N PRO A 39 8.99 4.54 10.71
CA PRO A 39 8.15 4.85 11.86
C PRO A 39 7.05 5.87 11.51
N ASN A 40 6.09 6.05 12.42
CA ASN A 40 5.07 7.08 12.28
C ASN A 40 5.74 8.46 12.23
N GLY A 41 5.26 9.32 11.32
CA GLY A 41 5.86 10.63 11.08
C GLY A 41 7.14 10.63 10.21
N ALA A 42 7.58 9.48 9.67
CA ALA A 42 8.76 9.42 8.80
C ALA A 42 8.58 10.08 7.42
N GLY A 43 7.35 10.50 7.04
CA GLY A 43 7.05 11.16 5.78
C GLY A 43 6.49 10.26 4.69
N LYS A 44 6.14 8.98 4.99
CA LYS A 44 5.66 8.00 4.00
C LYS A 44 4.42 8.47 3.24
N THR A 45 3.32 8.75 3.95
CA THR A 45 2.06 9.24 3.37
C THR A 45 2.26 10.59 2.67
N THR A 46 3.11 11.47 3.24
CA THR A 46 3.46 12.75 2.62
C THR A 46 4.16 12.58 1.26
N CYS A 47 5.03 11.55 1.10
CA CYS A 47 5.62 11.22 -0.19
C CYS A 47 4.55 10.82 -1.21
N ILE A 48 3.60 9.94 -0.82
CA ILE A 48 2.50 9.54 -1.71
C ILE A 48 1.60 10.73 -2.04
N ASP A 49 1.27 11.59 -1.07
CA ASP A 49 0.48 12.81 -1.27
C ASP A 49 1.12 13.74 -2.30
N ALA A 50 2.44 13.88 -2.25
CA ALA A 50 3.20 14.69 -3.20
C ALA A 50 3.14 14.08 -4.60
N ILE A 51 3.41 12.78 -4.75
CA ILE A 51 3.39 12.06 -6.01
C ILE A 51 2.00 12.12 -6.67
N THR A 52 0.94 12.06 -5.86
CA THR A 52 -0.46 12.10 -6.34
C THR A 52 -1.03 13.51 -6.51
N GLY A 53 -0.24 14.55 -6.21
CA GLY A 53 -0.65 15.96 -6.38
C GLY A 53 -1.57 16.48 -5.27
N LEU A 54 -1.69 15.78 -4.15
CA LEU A 54 -2.43 16.22 -2.97
C LEU A 54 -1.61 17.21 -2.12
N SER A 55 -0.29 17.15 -2.18
CA SER A 55 0.63 18.07 -1.51
C SER A 55 1.56 18.74 -2.51
N ARG A 56 1.91 20.00 -2.25
CA ARG A 56 2.93 20.69 -3.03
C ARG A 56 4.31 20.16 -2.65
N ALA A 57 5.13 19.93 -3.68
CA ALA A 57 6.49 19.43 -3.51
C ALA A 57 7.44 20.10 -4.50
N THR A 58 8.73 20.02 -4.20
CA THR A 58 9.84 20.29 -5.13
C THR A 58 10.62 19.03 -5.40
N GLY A 59 11.52 19.05 -6.37
CA GLY A 59 12.19 17.85 -6.89
C GLY A 59 11.47 17.34 -8.13
N SER A 60 11.45 16.02 -8.33
CA SER A 60 10.81 15.38 -9.49
C SER A 60 10.15 14.05 -9.06
N ALA A 61 8.97 13.75 -9.61
CA ALA A 61 8.34 12.43 -9.57
C ALA A 61 7.81 12.13 -10.97
N ARG A 62 8.31 11.06 -11.60
CA ARG A 62 8.05 10.76 -13.00
C ARG A 62 7.48 9.37 -13.18
N LEU A 63 6.49 9.24 -14.05
CA LEU A 63 6.03 7.97 -14.60
C LEU A 63 6.61 7.84 -16.01
N GLY A 64 7.64 7.02 -16.17
CA GLY A 64 8.48 7.02 -17.34
C GLY A 64 9.06 8.42 -17.59
N GLU A 65 8.76 8.99 -18.76
CA GLU A 65 9.22 10.35 -19.09
C GLU A 65 8.30 11.48 -18.59
N ARG A 66 7.15 11.14 -18.00
CA ARG A 66 6.10 12.12 -17.65
C ARG A 66 6.23 12.61 -16.23
N GLU A 67 6.53 13.89 -16.05
CA GLU A 67 6.54 14.53 -14.72
C GLU A 67 5.15 14.56 -14.12
N LEU A 68 5.03 14.20 -12.83
CA LEU A 68 3.79 14.17 -12.05
C LEU A 68 3.62 15.41 -11.18
N LEU A 69 4.73 15.91 -10.60
CA LEU A 69 4.66 17.05 -9.69
C LEU A 69 4.06 18.29 -10.36
N GLY A 70 3.29 19.05 -9.59
CA GLY A 70 2.61 20.26 -10.07
C GLY A 70 1.40 20.00 -10.96
N ARG A 71 1.05 18.74 -11.23
CA ARG A 71 -0.18 18.41 -11.96
C ARG A 71 -1.36 18.25 -11.00
N PRO A 72 -2.57 18.60 -11.41
CA PRO A 72 -3.75 18.31 -10.63
C PRO A 72 -4.04 16.81 -10.62
N VAL A 73 -4.59 16.31 -9.50
CA VAL A 73 -4.88 14.89 -9.21
C VAL A 73 -5.53 14.17 -10.40
N HIS A 74 -6.59 14.74 -11.01
CA HIS A 74 -7.29 14.10 -12.12
C HIS A 74 -6.44 13.90 -13.38
N LYS A 75 -5.38 14.70 -13.58
CA LYS A 75 -4.41 14.50 -14.67
C LYS A 75 -3.44 13.38 -14.35
N ILE A 76 -3.01 13.29 -13.08
CA ILE A 76 -2.12 12.22 -12.59
C ILE A 76 -2.82 10.86 -12.71
N VAL A 77 -4.09 10.76 -12.30
CA VAL A 77 -4.90 9.54 -12.46
C VAL A 77 -5.01 9.15 -13.94
N ARG A 78 -5.24 10.10 -14.85
CA ARG A 78 -5.29 9.83 -16.31
C ARG A 78 -3.95 9.42 -16.90
N LEU A 79 -2.84 9.69 -16.23
CA LEU A 79 -1.52 9.18 -16.61
C LEU A 79 -1.31 7.72 -16.17
N GLY A 80 -2.24 7.17 -15.39
CA GLY A 80 -2.19 5.79 -14.90
C GLY A 80 -1.61 5.64 -13.49
N VAL A 81 -1.62 6.68 -12.67
CA VAL A 81 -1.26 6.57 -11.25
C VAL A 81 -2.54 6.41 -10.43
N GLY A 82 -2.73 5.25 -9.83
CA GLY A 82 -3.83 4.95 -8.91
C GLY A 82 -3.34 4.91 -7.47
N ARG A 83 -4.20 5.32 -6.53
CA ARG A 83 -3.91 5.29 -5.09
C ARG A 83 -5.11 4.74 -4.32
N THR A 84 -4.83 3.88 -3.32
CA THR A 84 -5.77 3.56 -2.25
C THR A 84 -5.56 4.52 -1.07
N PHE A 85 -6.57 4.62 -0.21
CA PHE A 85 -6.50 5.38 1.03
C PHE A 85 -6.58 4.43 2.22
N GLN A 86 -6.16 4.88 3.42
CA GLN A 86 -6.21 4.08 4.65
C GLN A 86 -7.63 3.58 4.98
N THR A 87 -8.66 4.32 4.59
CA THR A 87 -10.05 3.87 4.66
C THR A 87 -10.54 3.60 3.25
N ALA A 88 -11.00 2.38 3.00
CA ALA A 88 -11.47 1.98 1.67
C ALA A 88 -12.57 2.93 1.17
N SER A 89 -12.32 3.52 -0.02
CA SER A 89 -13.20 4.50 -0.64
C SER A 89 -14.18 3.81 -1.60
N VAL A 90 -15.07 2.98 -1.04
CA VAL A 90 -16.12 2.27 -1.78
C VAL A 90 -17.50 2.84 -1.47
N PHE A 91 -18.45 2.69 -2.40
CA PHE A 91 -19.84 3.06 -2.18
C PHE A 91 -20.57 1.88 -1.53
N ASP A 92 -20.75 1.92 -0.22
CA ASP A 92 -21.28 0.82 0.58
C ASP A 92 -22.68 0.36 0.14
N GLU A 93 -23.54 1.30 -0.27
CA GLU A 93 -24.91 1.02 -0.75
C GLU A 93 -24.96 0.38 -2.14
N LEU A 94 -23.87 0.41 -2.89
CA LEU A 94 -23.78 -0.12 -4.24
C LEU A 94 -23.15 -1.52 -4.23
N SER A 95 -23.54 -2.33 -5.22
CA SER A 95 -22.91 -3.64 -5.41
C SER A 95 -21.45 -3.51 -5.87
N VAL A 96 -20.67 -4.58 -5.72
CA VAL A 96 -19.30 -4.68 -6.25
C VAL A 96 -19.27 -4.27 -7.73
N LEU A 97 -20.16 -4.82 -8.55
CA LEU A 97 -20.24 -4.48 -9.97
C LEU A 97 -20.50 -2.98 -10.20
N GLN A 98 -21.41 -2.36 -9.43
CA GLN A 98 -21.71 -0.94 -9.57
C GLN A 98 -20.52 -0.06 -9.20
N ASN A 99 -19.78 -0.40 -8.14
CA ASN A 99 -18.53 0.27 -7.77
C ASN A 99 -17.50 0.23 -8.91
N LEU A 100 -17.30 -0.96 -9.49
CA LEU A 100 -16.39 -1.13 -10.63
C LEU A 100 -16.85 -0.39 -11.88
N ASP A 101 -18.17 -0.31 -12.13
CA ASP A 101 -18.74 0.44 -13.24
C ASP A 101 -18.50 1.95 -13.12
N ILE A 102 -18.60 2.48 -11.91
CA ILE A 102 -18.27 3.89 -11.64
C ILE A 102 -16.79 4.13 -11.92
N ALA A 103 -15.92 3.26 -11.43
CA ALA A 103 -14.48 3.33 -11.66
C ALA A 103 -14.13 3.27 -13.15
N ALA A 104 -14.74 2.36 -13.90
CA ALA A 104 -14.59 2.22 -15.37
C ALA A 104 -15.05 3.47 -16.14
N GLY A 105 -15.94 4.25 -15.56
CA GLY A 105 -16.48 5.46 -16.17
C GLY A 105 -15.42 6.52 -16.48
N LEU A 106 -14.28 6.50 -15.81
CA LEU A 106 -13.17 7.44 -15.99
C LEU A 106 -12.64 7.47 -17.43
N HIS A 107 -12.64 6.32 -18.12
CA HIS A 107 -12.15 6.17 -19.50
C HIS A 107 -13.27 6.13 -20.55
N ARG A 108 -14.55 6.19 -20.16
CA ARG A 108 -15.69 6.14 -21.08
C ARG A 108 -15.95 7.49 -21.71
N ARG A 109 -16.19 7.50 -23.02
CA ARG A 109 -16.71 8.67 -23.72
C ARG A 109 -18.17 8.90 -23.27
N SER A 110 -18.56 10.16 -23.08
CA SER A 110 -19.92 10.56 -22.65
C SER A 110 -21.03 9.92 -23.50
N THR A 111 -20.76 9.62 -24.77
CA THR A 111 -21.72 8.98 -25.70
C THR A 111 -21.95 7.49 -25.38
N SER A 112 -21.03 6.81 -24.69
CA SER A 112 -21.20 5.39 -24.30
C SER A 112 -22.10 5.21 -23.09
N LEU A 113 -22.29 6.25 -22.28
CA LEU A 113 -23.17 6.23 -21.11
C LEU A 113 -24.65 6.15 -21.46
N LEU A 114 -25.01 6.48 -22.72
CA LEU A 114 -26.40 6.43 -23.23
C LEU A 114 -26.79 5.06 -23.83
N ARG A 115 -25.84 4.12 -23.93
CA ARG A 115 -26.15 2.77 -24.43
C ARG A 115 -26.44 1.82 -23.28
N ALA A 116 -27.59 1.13 -23.33
CA ALA A 116 -27.91 0.05 -22.43
C ALA A 116 -26.80 -1.02 -22.49
N ARG A 117 -26.26 -1.38 -21.32
CA ARG A 117 -25.14 -2.34 -21.19
C ARG A 117 -25.62 -3.74 -21.56
N ARG A 118 -24.90 -4.43 -22.43
CA ARG A 118 -25.06 -5.86 -22.70
C ARG A 118 -23.85 -6.59 -22.11
N GLY A 119 -23.97 -7.12 -20.88
CA GLY A 119 -22.92 -7.90 -20.20
C GLY A 119 -21.97 -7.06 -19.33
N VAL A 120 -21.05 -7.77 -18.66
CA VAL A 120 -19.95 -7.19 -17.86
C VAL A 120 -18.82 -6.81 -18.82
N ASP A 121 -18.12 -5.72 -18.54
CA ASP A 121 -16.98 -5.27 -19.34
C ASP A 121 -15.78 -6.21 -19.11
N ALA A 122 -15.03 -6.57 -20.14
CA ALA A 122 -13.90 -7.49 -20.03
C ALA A 122 -12.83 -7.00 -19.00
N SER A 123 -12.63 -5.69 -18.89
CA SER A 123 -11.74 -5.12 -17.88
C SER A 123 -12.26 -5.32 -16.46
N VAL A 124 -13.58 -5.31 -16.27
CA VAL A 124 -14.22 -5.57 -14.98
C VAL A 124 -14.14 -7.06 -14.63
N GLU A 125 -14.43 -7.94 -15.61
CA GLU A 125 -14.29 -9.39 -15.41
C GLU A 125 -12.86 -9.76 -15.02
N GLN A 126 -11.87 -9.23 -15.74
CA GLN A 126 -10.46 -9.45 -15.42
C GLN A 126 -10.09 -8.95 -14.02
N ALA A 127 -10.52 -7.75 -13.63
CA ALA A 127 -10.24 -7.20 -12.31
C ALA A 127 -10.87 -8.04 -11.18
N LEU A 128 -12.09 -8.54 -11.38
CA LEU A 128 -12.78 -9.42 -10.45
C LEU A 128 -12.06 -10.77 -10.27
N GLU A 129 -11.58 -11.35 -11.38
CA GLU A 129 -10.78 -12.59 -11.33
C GLU A 129 -9.44 -12.37 -10.64
N GLU A 130 -8.71 -11.29 -10.99
CA GLU A 130 -7.42 -10.97 -10.38
C GLU A 130 -7.54 -10.75 -8.86
N THR A 131 -8.62 -10.13 -8.39
CA THR A 131 -8.85 -9.81 -6.97
C THR A 131 -9.63 -10.88 -6.19
N GLY A 132 -10.13 -11.93 -6.88
CA GLY A 132 -10.91 -13.00 -6.24
C GLY A 132 -12.34 -12.61 -5.86
N LEU A 133 -12.87 -11.51 -6.41
CA LEU A 133 -14.21 -10.99 -6.13
C LEU A 133 -15.29 -11.44 -7.14
N ALA A 134 -14.96 -12.39 -8.04
CA ALA A 134 -15.87 -12.85 -9.08
C ALA A 134 -17.20 -13.40 -8.54
N GLY A 135 -17.19 -13.99 -7.34
CA GLY A 135 -18.40 -14.50 -6.67
C GLY A 135 -19.29 -13.41 -6.03
N GLU A 136 -18.79 -12.18 -5.93
CA GLU A 136 -19.41 -11.11 -5.13
C GLU A 136 -20.06 -10.02 -5.99
N LEU A 137 -20.25 -10.23 -7.30
CA LEU A 137 -20.69 -9.21 -8.24
C LEU A 137 -21.92 -8.41 -7.79
N THR A 138 -22.92 -9.09 -7.24
CA THR A 138 -24.19 -8.49 -6.82
C THR A 138 -24.24 -8.13 -5.35
N THR A 139 -23.20 -8.49 -4.59
CA THR A 139 -23.10 -8.22 -3.16
C THR A 139 -22.91 -6.72 -2.93
N PRO A 140 -23.71 -6.08 -2.04
CA PRO A 140 -23.47 -4.71 -1.63
C PRO A 140 -22.09 -4.58 -0.97
N ALA A 141 -21.32 -3.54 -1.34
CA ALA A 141 -19.98 -3.36 -0.82
C ALA A 141 -19.95 -3.18 0.71
N GLY A 142 -21.03 -2.66 1.29
CA GLY A 142 -21.15 -2.44 2.73
C GLY A 142 -21.07 -3.71 3.58
N ILE A 143 -21.46 -4.88 3.04
CA ILE A 143 -21.44 -6.16 3.76
C ILE A 143 -20.19 -7.01 3.50
N LEU A 144 -19.29 -6.54 2.63
CA LEU A 144 -17.99 -7.18 2.42
C LEU A 144 -17.13 -7.12 3.68
N SER A 145 -16.26 -8.11 3.88
CA SER A 145 -15.22 -8.03 4.91
C SER A 145 -14.29 -6.84 4.66
N HIS A 146 -13.54 -6.45 5.68
CA HIS A 146 -12.57 -5.36 5.53
C HIS A 146 -11.55 -5.66 4.42
N GLY A 147 -11.03 -6.88 4.37
CA GLY A 147 -10.11 -7.32 3.31
C GLY A 147 -10.75 -7.30 1.92
N GLN A 148 -11.99 -7.76 1.79
CA GLN A 148 -12.72 -7.72 0.52
C GLN A 148 -12.99 -6.28 0.04
N LYS A 149 -13.23 -5.32 0.95
CA LYS A 149 -13.35 -3.89 0.59
C LYS A 149 -12.04 -3.34 0.03
N GLN A 150 -10.90 -3.70 0.62
CA GLN A 150 -9.58 -3.33 0.12
C GLN A 150 -9.31 -3.96 -1.26
N TRP A 151 -9.69 -5.22 -1.47
CA TRP A 151 -9.58 -5.86 -2.78
C TRP A 151 -10.49 -5.21 -3.82
N LEU A 152 -11.70 -4.76 -3.43
CA LEU A 152 -12.57 -3.99 -4.30
C LEU A 152 -11.94 -2.66 -4.71
N GLU A 153 -11.30 -1.95 -3.77
CA GLU A 153 -10.58 -0.71 -4.07
C GLU A 153 -9.42 -0.96 -5.06
N ILE A 154 -8.63 -2.04 -4.85
CA ILE A 154 -7.61 -2.46 -5.81
C ILE A 154 -8.23 -2.78 -7.17
N ALA A 155 -9.35 -3.52 -7.21
CA ALA A 155 -10.07 -3.83 -8.46
C ALA A 155 -10.52 -2.56 -9.18
N MET A 156 -10.99 -1.54 -8.45
CA MET A 156 -11.34 -0.23 -9.04
C MET A 156 -10.14 0.44 -9.71
N LEU A 157 -8.94 0.36 -9.12
CA LEU A 157 -7.71 0.86 -9.75
C LEU A 157 -7.34 0.05 -11.00
N LEU A 158 -7.51 -1.27 -10.98
CA LEU A 158 -7.23 -2.13 -12.14
C LEU A 158 -8.16 -1.80 -13.32
N VAL A 159 -9.45 -1.60 -13.06
CA VAL A 159 -10.45 -1.21 -14.07
C VAL A 159 -10.16 0.18 -14.64
N GLN A 160 -9.54 1.07 -13.86
CA GLN A 160 -9.06 2.38 -14.31
C GLN A 160 -7.76 2.30 -15.12
N ASP A 161 -7.26 1.10 -15.42
CA ASP A 161 -5.99 0.87 -16.10
C ASP A 161 -4.80 1.57 -15.43
N ALA A 162 -4.78 1.53 -14.08
CA ALA A 162 -3.67 2.07 -13.32
C ALA A 162 -2.39 1.27 -13.63
N ARG A 163 -1.34 1.98 -14.06
CA ARG A 163 -0.02 1.43 -14.35
C ARG A 163 0.90 1.43 -13.12
N VAL A 164 0.66 2.39 -12.23
CA VAL A 164 1.28 2.49 -10.91
C VAL A 164 0.19 2.44 -9.86
N LEU A 165 0.29 1.49 -8.93
CA LEU A 165 -0.57 1.38 -7.76
C LEU A 165 0.22 1.85 -6.53
N LEU A 166 -0.29 2.88 -5.86
CA LEU A 166 0.21 3.41 -4.60
C LEU A 166 -0.76 2.97 -3.50
N LEU A 167 -0.33 2.02 -2.67
CA LEU A 167 -1.18 1.39 -1.66
C LEU A 167 -0.74 1.83 -0.26
N ASP A 168 -1.65 2.46 0.47
CA ASP A 168 -1.38 3.02 1.80
C ASP A 168 -2.00 2.10 2.87
N GLU A 169 -1.15 1.33 3.58
CA GLU A 169 -1.50 0.35 4.60
C GLU A 169 -2.57 -0.68 4.15
N PRO A 170 -2.36 -1.36 3.00
CA PRO A 170 -3.40 -2.19 2.37
C PRO A 170 -3.79 -3.43 3.17
N VAL A 171 -3.07 -3.80 4.23
CA VAL A 171 -3.37 -4.98 5.06
C VAL A 171 -3.74 -4.63 6.51
N ALA A 172 -3.93 -3.34 6.81
CA ALA A 172 -4.36 -2.91 8.14
C ALA A 172 -5.69 -3.55 8.54
N GLY A 173 -5.76 -4.13 9.75
CA GLY A 173 -6.98 -4.75 10.25
C GLY A 173 -7.39 -6.09 9.62
N MET A 174 -6.59 -6.64 8.71
CA MET A 174 -6.84 -7.94 8.08
C MET A 174 -6.41 -9.12 8.96
N SER A 175 -7.12 -10.23 8.84
CA SER A 175 -6.70 -11.54 9.36
C SER A 175 -5.40 -12.02 8.69
N HIS A 176 -4.75 -13.04 9.25
CA HIS A 176 -3.53 -13.61 8.69
C HIS A 176 -3.73 -14.15 7.26
N ASP A 177 -4.86 -14.81 7.02
CA ASP A 177 -5.18 -15.39 5.72
C ASP A 177 -5.46 -14.30 4.68
N GLU A 178 -6.20 -13.24 5.05
CA GLU A 178 -6.44 -12.10 4.17
C GLU A 178 -5.13 -11.36 3.82
N ARG A 179 -4.21 -11.17 4.79
CA ARG A 179 -2.89 -10.59 4.52
C ARG A 179 -2.10 -11.43 3.53
N THR A 180 -2.11 -12.77 3.70
CA THR A 180 -1.43 -13.68 2.78
C THR A 180 -2.00 -13.57 1.38
N ALA A 181 -3.33 -13.64 1.23
CA ALA A 181 -4.00 -13.51 -0.05
C ALA A 181 -3.74 -12.14 -0.70
N THR A 182 -3.72 -11.06 0.11
CA THR A 182 -3.38 -9.71 -0.38
C THR A 182 -1.95 -9.64 -0.90
N GLY A 183 -0.98 -10.21 -0.18
CA GLY A 183 0.41 -10.23 -0.63
C GLY A 183 0.60 -10.97 -1.95
N GLU A 184 -0.04 -12.12 -2.11
CA GLU A 184 -0.06 -12.89 -3.36
C GLU A 184 -0.73 -12.13 -4.50
N LEU A 185 -1.84 -11.42 -4.22
CA LEU A 185 -2.49 -10.53 -5.17
C LEU A 185 -1.53 -9.43 -5.64
N LEU A 186 -0.84 -8.76 -4.72
CA LEU A 186 0.11 -7.70 -5.05
C LEU A 186 1.27 -8.21 -5.92
N GLN A 187 1.78 -9.40 -5.65
CA GLN A 187 2.82 -10.03 -6.50
C GLN A 187 2.30 -10.33 -7.92
N ARG A 188 1.05 -10.82 -8.05
CA ARG A 188 0.44 -11.04 -9.38
C ARG A 188 0.27 -9.72 -10.15
N ILE A 189 -0.19 -8.67 -9.49
CA ILE A 189 -0.36 -7.33 -10.09
C ILE A 189 1.01 -6.75 -10.49
N ALA A 190 2.00 -6.87 -9.61
CA ALA A 190 3.35 -6.35 -9.84
C ALA A 190 4.03 -6.95 -11.07
N ALA A 191 3.70 -8.19 -11.46
CA ALA A 191 4.23 -8.82 -12.67
C ALA A 191 3.99 -7.99 -13.96
N LYS A 192 2.98 -7.10 -13.94
CA LYS A 192 2.57 -6.28 -15.11
C LYS A 192 2.56 -4.78 -14.84
N ARG A 193 2.57 -4.37 -13.58
CA ARG A 193 2.39 -2.99 -13.14
C ARG A 193 3.41 -2.62 -12.05
N THR A 194 3.62 -1.35 -11.84
CA THR A 194 4.44 -0.87 -10.71
C THR A 194 3.59 -0.83 -9.44
N VAL A 195 4.06 -1.45 -8.36
CA VAL A 195 3.37 -1.48 -7.07
C VAL A 195 4.26 -0.89 -5.99
N LEU A 196 3.81 0.19 -5.37
CA LEU A 196 4.43 0.81 -4.20
C LEU A 196 3.48 0.67 -3.02
N VAL A 197 3.94 0.03 -1.96
CA VAL A 197 3.19 -0.24 -0.73
C VAL A 197 3.80 0.57 0.40
N VAL A 198 3.00 1.40 1.05
CA VAL A 198 3.35 1.99 2.35
C VAL A 198 2.85 1.07 3.44
N GLU A 199 3.75 0.61 4.29
CA GLU A 199 3.42 -0.31 5.37
C GLU A 199 4.30 -0.10 6.60
N HIS A 200 3.82 -0.58 7.72
CA HIS A 200 4.56 -0.67 8.97
C HIS A 200 4.63 -2.13 9.48
N ASP A 201 3.90 -3.06 8.86
CA ASP A 201 3.94 -4.50 9.16
C ASP A 201 5.22 -5.12 8.58
N MET A 202 6.17 -5.40 9.47
CA MET A 202 7.49 -5.94 9.09
C MET A 202 7.41 -7.38 8.59
N ASP A 203 6.46 -8.19 9.08
CA ASP A 203 6.32 -9.59 8.65
C ASP A 203 5.71 -9.65 7.25
N PHE A 204 4.73 -8.82 6.98
CA PHE A 204 4.16 -8.67 5.64
C PHE A 204 5.23 -8.19 4.64
N MET A 205 6.00 -7.17 5.00
CA MET A 205 7.10 -6.66 4.17
C MET A 205 8.15 -7.77 3.91
N ARG A 206 8.60 -8.50 4.94
CA ARG A 206 9.60 -9.58 4.78
C ARG A 206 9.15 -10.64 3.78
N ARG A 207 7.85 -10.95 3.77
CA ARG A 207 7.30 -12.03 2.97
C ARG A 207 7.07 -11.64 1.51
N PHE A 208 6.67 -10.39 1.27
CA PHE A 208 6.13 -9.98 -0.03
C PHE A 208 6.93 -8.89 -0.75
N ALA A 209 7.83 -8.18 -0.06
CA ALA A 209 8.63 -7.14 -0.68
C ALA A 209 9.72 -7.72 -1.61
N THR A 210 9.88 -7.11 -2.78
CA THR A 210 11.03 -7.32 -3.65
C THR A 210 12.13 -6.31 -3.31
N ARG A 211 11.73 -5.05 -3.11
CA ARG A 211 12.62 -3.93 -2.76
C ARG A 211 11.99 -3.11 -1.64
N VAL A 212 12.85 -2.53 -0.82
CA VAL A 212 12.44 -1.73 0.35
C VAL A 212 13.16 -0.40 0.34
N THR A 213 12.43 0.67 0.64
CA THR A 213 12.98 2.00 0.97
C THR A 213 12.54 2.33 2.40
N VAL A 214 13.49 2.60 3.27
CA VAL A 214 13.24 2.97 4.66
C VAL A 214 13.33 4.48 4.79
N LEU A 215 12.26 5.10 5.26
CA LEU A 215 12.24 6.52 5.61
C LEU A 215 12.42 6.70 7.12
N HIS A 216 13.18 7.72 7.47
CA HIS A 216 13.32 8.21 8.84
C HIS A 216 13.47 9.73 8.83
N GLN A 217 12.62 10.42 9.60
CA GLN A 217 12.64 11.89 9.72
C GLN A 217 12.67 12.61 8.35
N GLY A 218 11.83 12.16 7.42
CA GLY A 218 11.70 12.76 6.09
C GLY A 218 12.81 12.43 5.09
N LYS A 219 13.76 11.55 5.42
CA LYS A 219 14.90 11.18 4.58
C LYS A 219 14.95 9.68 4.33
N VAL A 220 15.59 9.27 3.24
CA VAL A 220 15.93 7.87 3.01
C VAL A 220 17.03 7.47 3.98
N LEU A 221 16.74 6.50 4.84
CA LEU A 221 17.70 5.92 5.77
C LEU A 221 18.48 4.78 5.12
N SER A 222 17.78 3.91 4.41
CA SER A 222 18.33 2.76 3.70
C SER A 222 17.41 2.33 2.56
N GLN A 223 17.96 1.71 1.53
CA GLN A 223 17.16 1.09 0.46
C GLN A 223 17.93 -0.07 -0.18
N GLY A 224 17.17 -1.11 -0.57
CA GLY A 224 17.75 -2.32 -1.15
C GLY A 224 16.75 -3.47 -1.16
N THR A 225 17.27 -4.69 -1.20
CA THR A 225 16.51 -5.91 -0.94
C THR A 225 16.12 -6.00 0.53
N VAL A 226 15.18 -6.87 0.86
CA VAL A 226 14.78 -7.12 2.26
C VAL A 226 15.99 -7.49 3.13
N ALA A 227 16.88 -8.36 2.62
CA ALA A 227 18.07 -8.81 3.35
C ALA A 227 19.09 -7.67 3.60
N GLU A 228 19.33 -6.83 2.59
CA GLU A 228 20.23 -5.67 2.71
C GLU A 228 19.73 -4.66 3.75
N VAL A 229 18.43 -4.33 3.68
CA VAL A 229 17.80 -3.38 4.61
C VAL A 229 17.77 -3.92 6.04
N GLN A 230 17.49 -5.22 6.23
CA GLN A 230 17.53 -5.85 7.56
C GLN A 230 18.92 -5.92 8.18
N ALA A 231 19.96 -6.05 7.35
CA ALA A 231 21.34 -6.08 7.80
C ALA A 231 21.92 -4.68 8.10
N ASP A 232 21.23 -3.60 7.69
CA ASP A 232 21.69 -2.23 7.92
C ASP A 232 21.59 -1.85 9.41
N PRO A 233 22.73 -1.56 10.10
CA PRO A 233 22.74 -1.22 11.52
C PRO A 233 21.87 0.01 11.85
N LYS A 234 21.78 0.99 10.96
CA LYS A 234 20.95 2.19 11.15
C LYS A 234 19.46 1.84 11.19
N VAL A 235 19.04 0.90 10.32
CA VAL A 235 17.65 0.42 10.31
C VAL A 235 17.36 -0.34 11.61
N GLN A 236 18.27 -1.22 12.03
CA GLN A 236 18.14 -1.95 13.30
C GLN A 236 18.03 -1.00 14.49
N GLU A 237 18.86 0.04 14.57
CA GLU A 237 18.83 1.04 15.64
C GLU A 237 17.45 1.75 15.71
N VAL A 238 16.92 2.20 14.58
CA VAL A 238 15.62 2.89 14.52
C VAL A 238 14.46 1.98 14.92
N TYR A 239 14.48 0.71 14.52
CA TYR A 239 13.39 -0.22 14.80
C TYR A 239 13.55 -0.94 16.16
N LEU A 240 14.77 -1.27 16.58
CA LEU A 240 15.04 -1.87 17.90
C LEU A 240 14.97 -0.83 19.02
N GLY A 241 15.37 0.42 18.76
CA GLY A 241 15.21 1.53 19.73
C GLY A 241 13.74 1.81 20.06
N THR A 242 12.81 1.60 19.11
CA THR A 242 11.37 1.70 19.35
C THR A 242 10.80 0.43 20.02
N ALA A 243 11.33 -0.76 19.76
CA ALA A 243 10.91 -2.02 20.39
C ALA A 243 11.41 -2.13 21.84
N GLY A 244 12.61 -1.61 22.14
CA GLY A 244 13.16 -1.58 23.50
C GLY A 244 12.30 -0.79 24.50
N ALA A 245 11.63 0.27 24.05
CA ALA A 245 10.71 1.03 24.89
C ALA A 245 9.39 0.28 25.19
N ALA A 246 8.98 -0.64 24.31
CA ALA A 246 7.75 -1.44 24.50
C ALA A 246 8.04 -2.78 25.23
N THR A 247 9.21 -3.36 25.04
CA THR A 247 9.56 -4.67 25.62
C THR A 247 10.03 -4.56 27.07
N THR A 248 10.59 -3.43 27.49
CA THR A 248 10.98 -3.21 28.92
C THR A 248 9.76 -3.14 29.85
N ALA A 249 8.57 -2.83 29.32
CA ALA A 249 7.33 -2.83 30.10
C ALA A 249 6.67 -4.22 30.23
N ALA A 250 7.03 -5.18 29.36
CA ALA A 250 6.41 -6.52 29.33
C ALA A 250 7.27 -7.62 30.03
N MET A 251 8.53 -7.36 30.39
CA MET A 251 9.39 -8.35 31.06
C MET A 251 9.53 -8.18 32.58
N ALA A 252 8.81 -7.27 33.18
CA ALA A 252 8.85 -7.02 34.62
C ALA A 252 7.62 -7.53 35.35
N VAL A 253 7.16 -8.77 35.13
CA VAL A 253 6.36 -9.52 36.14
C VAL A 253 6.27 -11.00 35.73
N VAL A 254 7.17 -11.81 36.20
CA VAL A 254 6.89 -13.22 36.53
C VAL A 254 7.60 -13.51 37.84
N PRO A 255 6.93 -13.63 38.99
CA PRO A 255 7.54 -14.17 40.20
C PRO A 255 7.65 -15.69 40.05
N GLU A 256 8.85 -16.15 40.24
CA GLU A 256 9.25 -17.53 40.40
C GLU A 256 8.43 -18.15 41.55
N ALA A 257 7.52 -19.06 41.23
CA ALA A 257 6.82 -19.86 42.24
C ALA A 257 7.69 -21.05 42.61
N ALA A 258 8.10 -21.03 43.87
CA ALA A 258 8.94 -21.98 44.55
C ALA A 258 8.47 -23.43 44.40
N ALA A 259 9.44 -24.30 44.19
CA ALA A 259 9.33 -25.75 44.34
C ALA A 259 8.92 -26.13 45.78
N GLY A 260 7.73 -26.69 45.91
CA GLY A 260 7.25 -27.34 47.12
C GLY A 260 7.49 -28.85 47.02
N THR A 261 8.43 -29.32 47.81
CA THR A 261 8.71 -30.73 48.08
C THR A 261 7.51 -31.43 48.68
N HIS A 262 7.07 -32.53 48.03
CA HIS A 262 6.18 -33.52 48.62
C HIS A 262 7.01 -34.46 49.47
N THR A 263 6.78 -34.49 50.75
CA THR A 263 7.08 -35.65 51.63
C THR A 263 5.76 -36.32 51.99
N ALA A 264 5.73 -37.60 51.65
CA ALA A 264 4.71 -38.55 52.12
C ALA A 264 5.01 -38.85 53.60
N GLU A 265 3.95 -38.97 54.42
CA GLU A 265 3.90 -39.88 55.55
C GLU A 265 2.46 -40.32 55.79
N GLU A 266 2.38 -41.60 56.06
CA GLU A 266 1.21 -42.44 56.37
C GLU A 266 0.56 -42.06 57.73
N ASP A 267 -0.75 -42.10 57.80
CA ASP A 267 -1.58 -43.01 58.70
C ASP A 267 -3.05 -42.82 58.40
#